data_b93980ac6ad785b57ab1fac490021eba
#
_entry.id   b93980ac6ad785b57ab1fac490021eba
#
_cell.length_a   1.000
_cell.length_b   1.000
_cell.length_c   1.000
_cell.angle_alpha   90.00
_cell.angle_beta   90.00
_cell.angle_gamma   90.00
#
_symmetry.space_group_name_H-M   'P 1'
#
loop_
_entity.id
_entity.type
_entity.pdbx_description
1 polymer ?
#
loop_
_entity_poly.entity_id
_entity_poly.type
_entity_poly.pdbx_seq_one_letter_code
_entity_poly.pdbx_strand_id
1 'polypeptide(L)'
;MATMSEDSDHVLTVRVEWGGFDAARYVVSQADTVLPVSVNTNTFQALSFRRTLNNKPYRLQAKTDTVLKVNSLLLDDIVKQVGLSGVKAISSPVETLGIKFTERQSRAYLPVLRNVEFHYAGQRGLSGTPLVEPDTVWLYGDSASLARIPSVYTADTVVRYVSDSGWYSLALEPVWEQYRGVRPSVDSLRVFLPVGKFVEKTVTVNVKPRCENTGSQLRVIPERVSVTLWTPVEDYDHLNADQVEAVVVYTPDVKEKELPVLITRFPSNMRIKHISPSTLQYVVIKKQ
;
A
#
# COMPACT_ATOMS: atom_id res chain seq x y z
N MET A 1 -65.08 22.72 4.99
CA MET A 1 -64.08 22.46 3.92
C MET A 1 -62.90 23.37 4.22
N ALA A 2 -61.81 22.82 4.76
CA ALA A 2 -60.57 23.60 4.90
C ALA A 2 -60.05 23.84 3.48
N THR A 3 -59.88 25.07 3.09
CA THR A 3 -59.34 25.47 1.81
C THR A 3 -57.86 25.06 1.77
N MET A 4 -57.42 24.37 0.74
CA MET A 4 -56.00 23.93 0.56
C MET A 4 -54.98 25.09 0.59
N SER A 5 -55.47 26.32 0.76
CA SER A 5 -54.71 27.56 0.74
C SER A 5 -54.39 28.12 2.14
N GLU A 6 -54.99 27.59 3.21
CA GLU A 6 -54.74 28.07 4.56
C GLU A 6 -53.48 27.40 5.14
N ASP A 7 -52.66 28.23 5.84
CA ASP A 7 -51.47 27.74 6.54
C ASP A 7 -51.90 26.90 7.74
N SER A 8 -51.31 25.72 7.85
CA SER A 8 -51.51 24.78 8.95
C SER A 8 -50.18 24.10 9.32
N ASP A 9 -50.15 23.51 10.48
CA ASP A 9 -48.96 22.79 10.93
C ASP A 9 -48.89 21.40 10.29
N HIS A 10 -47.80 21.14 9.61
CA HIS A 10 -47.54 19.87 8.96
C HIS A 10 -46.27 19.24 9.52
N VAL A 11 -46.33 17.96 9.88
CA VAL A 11 -45.14 17.19 10.28
C VAL A 11 -44.48 16.61 9.03
N LEU A 12 -43.22 16.98 8.84
CA LEU A 12 -42.35 16.48 7.78
C LEU A 12 -41.23 15.64 8.40
N THR A 13 -40.72 14.71 7.62
CA THR A 13 -39.62 13.85 8.05
C THR A 13 -38.36 14.17 7.26
N VAL A 14 -37.33 14.70 7.94
CA VAL A 14 -36.04 14.98 7.35
C VAL A 14 -35.14 13.75 7.52
N ARG A 15 -34.59 13.25 6.43
CA ARG A 15 -33.57 12.19 6.47
C ARG A 15 -32.23 12.82 6.82
N VAL A 16 -31.52 12.22 7.77
CA VAL A 16 -30.19 12.69 8.23
C VAL A 16 -29.14 11.68 7.75
N GLU A 17 -28.14 12.16 7.05
CA GLU A 17 -26.96 11.41 6.65
C GLU A 17 -25.74 11.91 7.41
N TRP A 18 -25.08 11.00 8.11
CA TRP A 18 -23.85 11.27 8.85
C TRP A 18 -22.63 10.92 8.00
N GLY A 19 -21.67 11.84 7.92
CA GLY A 19 -20.41 11.66 7.21
C GLY A 19 -19.21 12.19 8.00
N GLY A 20 -18.03 12.19 7.39
CA GLY A 20 -16.80 12.78 7.97
C GLY A 20 -16.04 11.86 8.92
N PHE A 21 -16.47 10.61 9.12
CA PHE A 21 -15.77 9.62 9.93
C PHE A 21 -15.03 8.60 9.05
N ASP A 22 -13.97 8.04 9.61
CA ASP A 22 -13.22 6.96 8.96
C ASP A 22 -13.98 5.62 9.09
N ALA A 23 -14.64 5.23 8.01
CA ALA A 23 -15.41 3.99 7.95
C ALA A 23 -14.52 2.71 8.00
N ALA A 24 -13.21 2.81 7.79
CA ALA A 24 -12.30 1.70 7.99
C ALA A 24 -12.12 1.43 9.49
N ARG A 25 -11.93 2.48 10.27
CA ARG A 25 -11.64 2.41 11.71
C ARG A 25 -12.89 2.29 12.58
N TYR A 26 -13.99 2.93 12.19
CA TYR A 26 -15.18 3.03 13.03
C TYR A 26 -16.40 2.36 12.38
N VAL A 27 -17.26 1.80 13.24
CA VAL A 27 -18.61 1.33 12.90
C VAL A 27 -19.61 2.20 13.64
N VAL A 28 -20.62 2.66 12.93
CA VAL A 28 -21.75 3.34 13.56
C VAL A 28 -22.53 2.33 14.39
N SER A 29 -22.51 2.48 15.69
CA SER A 29 -23.26 1.63 16.63
C SER A 29 -24.68 2.10 16.83
N GLN A 30 -24.90 3.41 16.82
CA GLN A 30 -26.18 4.06 16.94
C GLN A 30 -26.15 5.38 16.19
N ALA A 31 -27.19 5.68 15.41
CA ALA A 31 -27.33 6.97 14.74
C ALA A 31 -28.81 7.33 14.56
N ASP A 32 -29.11 8.58 14.83
CA ASP A 32 -30.40 9.14 14.46
C ASP A 32 -30.35 9.50 12.97
N THR A 33 -31.16 8.80 12.19
CA THR A 33 -31.19 8.95 10.72
C THR A 33 -32.42 9.70 10.23
N VAL A 34 -33.31 10.06 11.16
CA VAL A 34 -34.59 10.71 10.88
C VAL A 34 -34.85 11.78 11.92
N LEU A 35 -35.22 12.97 11.45
CA LEU A 35 -35.65 14.08 12.30
C LEU A 35 -37.07 14.52 11.90
N PRO A 36 -38.08 14.32 12.73
CA PRO A 36 -39.39 14.91 12.51
C PRO A 36 -39.33 16.42 12.77
N VAL A 37 -39.87 17.20 11.84
CA VAL A 37 -39.97 18.65 11.95
C VAL A 37 -41.41 19.09 11.68
N SER A 38 -41.94 19.98 12.50
CA SER A 38 -43.23 20.61 12.29
C SER A 38 -43.02 21.95 11.59
N VAL A 39 -43.66 22.13 10.47
CA VAL A 39 -43.59 23.35 9.65
C VAL A 39 -44.97 23.95 9.47
N ASN A 40 -45.07 25.29 9.61
CA ASN A 40 -46.26 26.02 9.31
C ASN A 40 -46.24 26.48 7.86
N THR A 41 -47.13 25.90 7.07
CA THR A 41 -47.20 26.11 5.62
C THR A 41 -48.56 25.62 5.05
N ASN A 42 -48.85 25.96 3.81
CA ASN A 42 -50.07 25.43 3.17
C ASN A 42 -49.88 23.97 2.72
N THR A 43 -50.98 23.23 2.56
CA THR A 43 -50.98 21.81 2.27
C THR A 43 -50.26 21.47 0.94
N PHE A 44 -50.35 22.34 -0.06
CA PHE A 44 -49.69 22.13 -1.36
C PHE A 44 -48.16 22.23 -1.24
N GLN A 45 -47.65 23.22 -0.49
CA GLN A 45 -46.24 23.34 -0.20
C GLN A 45 -45.74 22.19 0.65
N ALA A 46 -46.50 21.72 1.64
CA ALA A 46 -46.13 20.57 2.46
C ALA A 46 -45.94 19.30 1.63
N LEU A 47 -46.79 19.05 0.62
CA LEU A 47 -46.63 17.94 -0.33
C LEU A 47 -45.38 18.07 -1.20
N SER A 48 -45.08 19.29 -1.67
CA SER A 48 -43.84 19.59 -2.40
C SER A 48 -42.59 19.34 -1.56
N PHE A 49 -42.62 19.78 -0.30
CA PHE A 49 -41.53 19.56 0.64
C PHE A 49 -41.26 18.09 0.95
N ARG A 50 -42.31 17.27 1.13
CA ARG A 50 -42.17 15.81 1.28
C ARG A 50 -41.41 15.19 0.10
N ARG A 51 -41.68 15.61 -1.12
CA ARG A 51 -40.99 15.13 -2.32
C ARG A 51 -39.53 15.58 -2.35
N THR A 52 -39.22 16.79 -1.94
CA THR A 52 -37.87 17.33 -1.86
C THR A 52 -37.06 16.60 -0.79
N LEU A 53 -37.64 16.40 0.41
CA LEU A 53 -37.01 15.71 1.54
C LEU A 53 -36.67 14.25 1.27
N ASN A 54 -37.49 13.56 0.44
CA ASN A 54 -37.18 12.20 0.02
C ASN A 54 -35.91 12.12 -0.85
N ASN A 55 -35.58 13.18 -1.58
CA ASN A 55 -34.50 13.22 -2.56
C ASN A 55 -33.24 13.94 -2.03
N LYS A 56 -33.37 14.77 -1.00
CA LYS A 56 -32.27 15.56 -0.45
C LYS A 56 -32.14 15.34 1.07
N PRO A 57 -31.26 14.44 1.52
CA PRO A 57 -31.00 14.27 2.94
C PRO A 57 -30.23 15.47 3.50
N TYR A 58 -30.44 15.75 4.77
CA TYR A 58 -29.62 16.68 5.54
C TYR A 58 -28.31 16.01 5.94
N ARG A 59 -27.18 16.63 5.56
CA ARG A 59 -25.85 16.04 5.77
C ARG A 59 -25.15 16.67 6.94
N LEU A 60 -24.78 15.84 7.92
CA LEU A 60 -23.99 16.21 9.09
C LEU A 60 -22.62 15.55 9.06
N GLN A 61 -21.61 16.26 9.59
CA GLN A 61 -20.26 15.76 9.72
C GLN A 61 -19.97 15.40 11.17
N ALA A 62 -19.49 14.19 11.42
CA ALA A 62 -19.08 13.74 12.74
C ALA A 62 -17.80 12.91 12.65
N LYS A 63 -16.77 13.28 13.40
CA LYS A 63 -15.49 12.54 13.48
C LYS A 63 -15.41 11.64 14.72
N THR A 64 -16.17 11.98 15.76
CA THR A 64 -16.24 11.27 17.03
C THR A 64 -17.71 11.19 17.45
N ASP A 65 -18.00 10.51 18.55
CA ASP A 65 -19.32 10.50 19.16
C ASP A 65 -19.82 11.94 19.30
N THR A 66 -20.96 12.19 18.71
CA THR A 66 -21.50 13.54 18.59
C THR A 66 -22.96 13.54 18.98
N VAL A 67 -23.35 14.51 19.81
CA VAL A 67 -24.74 14.80 20.13
C VAL A 67 -24.98 16.27 19.88
N LEU A 68 -25.89 16.58 18.97
CA LEU A 68 -26.28 17.94 18.60
C LEU A 68 -27.62 18.27 19.23
N LYS A 69 -27.74 19.45 19.84
CA LYS A 69 -29.04 19.96 20.28
C LYS A 69 -29.82 20.50 19.09
N VAL A 70 -31.06 20.07 18.95
CA VAL A 70 -31.98 20.56 17.92
C VAL A 70 -32.50 21.92 18.39
N ASN A 71 -31.90 22.99 17.90
CA ASN A 71 -32.24 24.36 18.19
C ASN A 71 -32.65 25.12 16.92
N SER A 72 -33.04 26.36 17.02
CA SER A 72 -33.43 27.19 15.88
C SER A 72 -32.34 27.30 14.82
N LEU A 73 -31.07 27.39 15.22
CA LEU A 73 -29.93 27.46 14.29
C LEU A 73 -29.82 26.20 13.43
N LEU A 74 -29.94 25.01 14.03
CA LEU A 74 -29.91 23.75 13.30
C LEU A 74 -31.12 23.63 12.37
N LEU A 75 -32.32 24.05 12.81
CA LEU A 75 -33.53 24.01 12.00
C LEU A 75 -33.44 24.99 10.83
N ASP A 76 -32.88 26.17 11.01
CA ASP A 76 -32.63 27.13 9.93
C ASP A 76 -31.61 26.59 8.90
N ASP A 77 -30.57 25.88 9.37
CA ASP A 77 -29.60 25.24 8.49
C ASP A 77 -30.23 24.11 7.67
N ILE A 78 -31.12 23.31 8.26
CA ILE A 78 -31.90 22.29 7.56
C ILE A 78 -32.74 22.93 6.44
N VAL A 79 -33.45 24.01 6.74
CA VAL A 79 -34.28 24.74 5.77
C VAL A 79 -33.43 25.19 4.57
N LYS A 80 -32.25 25.74 4.83
CA LYS A 80 -31.31 26.22 3.78
C LYS A 80 -30.73 25.06 2.97
N GLN A 81 -30.21 24.03 3.63
CA GLN A 81 -29.48 22.94 2.98
C GLN A 81 -30.42 22.07 2.14
N VAL A 82 -31.62 21.79 2.66
CA VAL A 82 -32.63 20.98 1.96
C VAL A 82 -33.43 21.78 0.95
N GLY A 83 -33.51 23.11 1.13
CA GLY A 83 -34.20 24.03 0.21
C GLY A 83 -35.70 24.15 0.48
N LEU A 84 -36.09 24.21 1.75
CA LEU A 84 -37.47 24.44 2.16
C LEU A 84 -37.77 25.96 2.16
N SER A 85 -38.01 26.52 1.02
CA SER A 85 -38.35 27.95 0.86
C SER A 85 -39.81 28.25 1.23
N GLY A 86 -40.04 29.39 1.94
CA GLY A 86 -41.38 29.84 2.27
C GLY A 86 -42.00 29.24 3.55
N VAL A 87 -41.21 28.57 4.37
CA VAL A 87 -41.63 28.10 5.71
C VAL A 87 -41.67 29.27 6.67
N LYS A 88 -42.80 29.47 7.34
CA LYS A 88 -43.00 30.57 8.30
C LYS A 88 -42.50 30.24 9.72
N ALA A 89 -42.65 29.00 10.13
CA ALA A 89 -42.16 28.51 11.42
C ALA A 89 -41.74 27.06 11.29
N ILE A 90 -40.67 26.70 12.01
CA ILE A 90 -40.16 25.34 12.09
C ILE A 90 -39.81 24.98 13.52
N SER A 91 -40.24 23.81 13.95
CA SER A 91 -39.93 23.25 15.27
C SER A 91 -39.70 21.74 15.16
N SER A 92 -39.15 21.15 16.19
CA SER A 92 -39.01 19.68 16.25
C SER A 92 -39.37 19.17 17.63
N PRO A 93 -40.08 18.05 17.75
CA PRO A 93 -40.34 17.39 19.03
C PRO A 93 -39.09 16.64 19.54
N VAL A 94 -38.03 16.50 18.73
CA VAL A 94 -36.77 15.86 19.10
C VAL A 94 -35.82 16.94 19.61
N GLU A 95 -35.26 16.74 20.81
CA GLU A 95 -34.36 17.70 21.44
C GLU A 95 -32.90 17.51 21.01
N THR A 96 -32.53 16.30 20.63
CA THR A 96 -31.13 15.94 20.29
C THR A 96 -31.05 15.01 19.10
N LEU A 97 -30.04 15.19 18.27
CA LEU A 97 -29.59 14.25 17.24
C LEU A 97 -28.22 13.72 17.60
N GLY A 98 -28.04 12.39 17.54
CA GLY A 98 -26.79 11.78 17.94
C GLY A 98 -26.29 10.70 17.00
N ILE A 99 -24.96 10.54 17.03
CA ILE A 99 -24.27 9.40 16.43
C ILE A 99 -23.24 8.88 17.42
N LYS A 100 -23.19 7.55 17.57
CA LYS A 100 -22.19 6.84 18.37
C LYS A 100 -21.44 5.87 17.50
N PHE A 101 -20.14 5.78 17.75
CA PHE A 101 -19.23 4.90 17.05
C PHE A 101 -18.71 3.79 17.97
N THR A 102 -18.39 2.66 17.38
CA THR A 102 -17.61 1.60 18.00
C THR A 102 -16.35 1.41 17.18
N GLU A 103 -15.19 1.44 17.83
CA GLU A 103 -13.92 1.21 17.17
C GLU A 103 -13.79 -0.28 16.78
N ARG A 104 -13.37 -0.54 15.54
CA ARG A 104 -13.03 -1.89 15.08
C ARG A 104 -11.72 -2.30 15.70
N GLN A 105 -11.55 -3.59 15.96
CA GLN A 105 -10.22 -4.11 16.26
C GLN A 105 -9.31 -3.90 15.05
N SER A 106 -8.03 -3.65 15.32
CA SER A 106 -7.04 -3.40 14.27
C SER A 106 -5.82 -4.29 14.45
N ARG A 107 -5.22 -4.66 13.31
CA ARG A 107 -3.94 -5.36 13.26
C ARG A 107 -3.04 -4.70 12.23
N ALA A 108 -1.80 -4.46 12.62
CA ALA A 108 -0.76 -3.90 11.76
C ALA A 108 -0.09 -5.00 10.93
N TYR A 109 0.16 -4.70 9.66
CA TYR A 109 0.89 -5.56 8.74
C TYR A 109 1.97 -4.74 8.03
N LEU A 110 3.17 -5.31 7.94
CA LEU A 110 4.20 -4.82 7.03
C LEU A 110 3.86 -5.34 5.64
N PRO A 111 3.59 -4.48 4.66
CA PRO A 111 3.23 -4.94 3.33
C PRO A 111 4.44 -5.56 2.63
N VAL A 112 4.21 -6.66 1.94
CA VAL A 112 5.25 -7.39 1.19
C VAL A 112 5.09 -7.11 -0.29
N LEU A 113 6.13 -6.59 -0.92
CA LEU A 113 6.20 -6.44 -2.36
C LEU A 113 6.34 -7.84 -2.99
N ARG A 114 5.29 -8.33 -3.64
CA ARG A 114 5.25 -9.63 -4.30
C ARG A 114 4.86 -9.45 -5.76
N ASN A 115 5.54 -10.17 -6.65
CA ASN A 115 5.26 -10.18 -8.09
C ASN A 115 5.21 -8.76 -8.70
N VAL A 116 6.12 -7.88 -8.25
CA VAL A 116 6.26 -6.54 -8.82
C VAL A 116 7.50 -6.52 -9.69
N GLU A 117 7.31 -6.32 -10.98
CA GLU A 117 8.38 -6.24 -11.96
C GLU A 117 8.58 -4.81 -12.44
N PHE A 118 9.82 -4.34 -12.40
CA PHE A 118 10.20 -3.03 -12.91
C PHE A 118 11.12 -3.21 -14.13
N HIS A 119 10.65 -2.78 -15.30
CA HIS A 119 11.43 -2.80 -16.54
C HIS A 119 12.04 -1.42 -16.76
N TYR A 120 13.35 -1.35 -16.62
CA TYR A 120 14.11 -0.10 -16.74
C TYR A 120 14.41 0.23 -18.20
N ALA A 121 14.40 1.52 -18.54
CA ALA A 121 14.71 1.98 -19.88
C ALA A 121 16.24 2.04 -20.11
N GLY A 122 16.73 1.49 -21.22
CA GLY A 122 18.14 1.56 -21.60
C GLY A 122 19.09 0.96 -20.57
N GLN A 123 20.17 1.68 -20.27
CA GLN A 123 21.18 1.29 -19.27
C GLN A 123 20.86 1.81 -17.88
N ARG A 124 19.62 1.63 -17.43
CA ARG A 124 19.16 2.09 -16.13
C ARG A 124 18.81 0.91 -15.24
N GLY A 125 18.84 1.14 -13.94
CA GLY A 125 18.52 0.12 -12.95
C GLY A 125 18.32 0.74 -11.56
N LEU A 126 17.96 -0.09 -10.62
CA LEU A 126 17.79 0.29 -9.22
C LEU A 126 19.16 0.61 -8.60
N SER A 127 19.39 1.86 -8.23
CA SER A 127 20.66 2.35 -7.65
C SER A 127 20.67 2.36 -6.12
N GLY A 128 19.56 2.09 -5.46
CA GLY A 128 19.45 2.06 -4.01
C GLY A 128 18.28 1.22 -3.51
N THR A 129 17.98 1.31 -2.24
CA THR A 129 16.85 0.58 -1.63
C THR A 129 15.54 1.33 -1.92
N PRO A 130 14.51 0.66 -2.45
CA PRO A 130 13.18 1.25 -2.59
C PRO A 130 12.60 1.67 -1.23
N LEU A 131 11.90 2.81 -1.21
CA LEU A 131 11.13 3.25 -0.04
C LEU A 131 9.65 2.96 -0.28
N VAL A 132 8.96 2.46 0.73
CA VAL A 132 7.53 2.11 0.66
C VAL A 132 6.75 2.99 1.63
N GLU A 133 5.67 3.59 1.15
CA GLU A 133 4.75 4.41 1.95
C GLU A 133 3.27 4.03 1.71
N PRO A 134 2.50 3.81 2.77
CA PRO A 134 2.94 3.69 4.15
C PRO A 134 3.75 2.40 4.38
N ASP A 135 4.63 2.41 5.37
CA ASP A 135 5.41 1.22 5.79
C ASP A 135 4.54 0.20 6.52
N THR A 136 3.39 0.62 7.01
CA THR A 136 2.46 -0.20 7.78
C THR A 136 1.04 -0.03 7.26
N VAL A 137 0.38 -1.14 6.98
CA VAL A 137 -1.04 -1.21 6.61
C VAL A 137 -1.84 -1.76 7.78
N TRP A 138 -2.86 -1.01 8.21
CA TRP A 138 -3.77 -1.46 9.24
C TRP A 138 -4.99 -2.12 8.62
N LEU A 139 -5.33 -3.31 9.11
CA LEU A 139 -6.61 -3.95 8.82
C LEU A 139 -7.51 -3.84 10.05
N TYR A 140 -8.76 -3.45 9.83
CA TYR A 140 -9.79 -3.27 10.84
C TYR A 140 -10.88 -4.31 10.64
N GLY A 141 -11.26 -5.01 11.71
CA GLY A 141 -12.27 -6.06 11.62
C GLY A 141 -12.49 -6.78 12.96
N ASP A 142 -13.09 -7.95 12.91
CA ASP A 142 -13.17 -8.83 14.07
C ASP A 142 -11.87 -9.61 14.28
N SER A 143 -11.59 -9.97 15.54
CA SER A 143 -10.34 -10.63 15.92
C SER A 143 -10.09 -11.96 15.21
N ALA A 144 -11.15 -12.75 14.99
CA ALA A 144 -11.04 -14.07 14.38
C ALA A 144 -10.71 -13.96 12.88
N SER A 145 -11.30 -13.00 12.18
CA SER A 145 -11.00 -12.72 10.78
C SER A 145 -9.59 -12.16 10.60
N LEU A 146 -9.18 -11.20 11.45
CA LEU A 146 -7.84 -10.62 11.41
C LEU A 146 -6.75 -11.67 11.69
N ALA A 147 -7.00 -12.61 12.58
CA ALA A 147 -6.05 -13.69 12.90
C ALA A 147 -5.78 -14.64 11.71
N ARG A 148 -6.72 -14.76 10.79
CA ARG A 148 -6.61 -15.63 9.61
C ARG A 148 -5.82 -15.02 8.45
N ILE A 149 -5.62 -13.70 8.47
CA ILE A 149 -4.85 -13.02 7.42
C ILE A 149 -3.36 -13.09 7.80
N PRO A 150 -2.53 -13.84 7.06
CA PRO A 150 -1.13 -14.02 7.42
C PRO A 150 -0.28 -12.80 7.06
N SER A 151 -0.53 -12.21 5.90
CA SER A 151 0.25 -11.09 5.35
C SER A 151 -0.58 -10.28 4.37
N VAL A 152 -0.14 -9.05 4.11
CA VAL A 152 -0.70 -8.17 3.07
C VAL A 152 0.35 -8.04 1.96
N TYR A 153 -0.06 -8.32 0.73
CA TYR A 153 0.81 -8.32 -0.45
C TYR A 153 0.39 -7.23 -1.43
N THR A 154 1.32 -6.79 -2.25
CA THR A 154 0.98 -6.02 -3.45
C THR A 154 0.33 -6.93 -4.49
N ALA A 155 -0.58 -6.38 -5.28
CA ALA A 155 -1.11 -7.04 -6.46
C ALA A 155 -0.01 -7.19 -7.52
N ASP A 156 -0.14 -8.20 -8.37
CA ASP A 156 0.78 -8.44 -9.47
C ASP A 156 0.83 -7.21 -10.38
N THR A 157 2.00 -6.62 -10.52
CA THR A 157 2.18 -5.35 -11.23
C THR A 157 3.45 -5.36 -12.06
N VAL A 158 3.33 -4.92 -13.31
CA VAL A 158 4.46 -4.70 -14.21
C VAL A 158 4.55 -3.22 -14.56
N VAL A 159 5.59 -2.55 -14.08
CA VAL A 159 5.87 -1.15 -14.41
C VAL A 159 6.90 -1.12 -15.54
N ARG A 160 6.53 -0.58 -16.70
CA ARG A 160 7.39 -0.55 -17.89
C ARG A 160 8.01 0.83 -18.09
N TYR A 161 9.22 0.84 -18.69
CA TYR A 161 9.94 2.05 -19.09
C TYR A 161 10.29 3.00 -17.94
N VAL A 162 10.74 2.43 -16.83
CA VAL A 162 11.23 3.21 -15.69
C VAL A 162 12.55 3.90 -16.10
N SER A 163 12.51 5.21 -16.30
CA SER A 163 13.65 6.01 -16.77
C SER A 163 14.32 6.81 -15.67
N ASP A 164 13.57 7.26 -14.69
CA ASP A 164 14.07 8.18 -13.65
C ASP A 164 13.55 7.76 -12.27
N SER A 165 14.22 8.26 -11.23
CA SER A 165 13.76 8.07 -9.86
C SER A 165 12.38 8.69 -9.67
N GLY A 166 11.49 7.98 -8.99
CA GLY A 166 10.14 8.48 -8.79
C GLY A 166 9.27 7.58 -7.93
N TRP A 167 8.07 8.09 -7.64
CA TRP A 167 7.04 7.40 -6.89
C TRP A 167 6.10 6.64 -7.83
N TYR A 168 5.86 5.39 -7.51
CA TYR A 168 4.93 4.51 -8.23
C TYR A 168 3.86 4.01 -7.28
N SER A 169 2.59 4.08 -7.71
CA SER A 169 1.48 3.54 -6.94
C SER A 169 1.28 2.06 -7.27
N LEU A 170 1.24 1.23 -6.24
CA LEU A 170 1.01 -0.21 -6.33
C LEU A 170 -0.26 -0.56 -5.55
N ALA A 171 -1.23 -1.18 -6.19
CA ALA A 171 -2.41 -1.67 -5.51
C ALA A 171 -2.04 -2.82 -4.57
N LEU A 172 -2.78 -2.96 -3.48
CA LEU A 172 -2.70 -4.12 -2.61
C LEU A 172 -3.60 -5.24 -3.12
N GLU A 173 -3.18 -6.49 -2.93
CA GLU A 173 -4.04 -7.65 -3.17
C GLU A 173 -5.17 -7.63 -2.13
N PRO A 174 -6.46 -7.64 -2.54
CA PRO A 174 -7.58 -7.43 -1.62
C PRO A 174 -7.92 -8.70 -0.82
N VAL A 175 -6.94 -9.25 -0.11
CA VAL A 175 -7.09 -10.46 0.72
C VAL A 175 -8.17 -10.32 1.80
N TRP A 176 -8.46 -9.08 2.21
CA TRP A 176 -9.48 -8.76 3.21
C TRP A 176 -10.91 -8.94 2.69
N GLU A 177 -11.16 -8.89 1.37
CA GLU A 177 -12.49 -9.07 0.79
C GLU A 177 -13.07 -10.46 1.04
N GLN A 178 -12.20 -11.46 1.28
CA GLN A 178 -12.59 -12.82 1.65
C GLN A 178 -13.20 -12.89 3.07
N TYR A 179 -13.02 -11.83 3.87
CA TYR A 179 -13.47 -11.77 5.27
C TYR A 179 -14.49 -10.66 5.45
N ARG A 180 -15.72 -11.06 5.76
CA ARG A 180 -16.83 -10.10 5.91
C ARG A 180 -16.51 -9.06 6.99
N GLY A 181 -16.57 -7.80 6.60
CA GLY A 181 -16.41 -6.68 7.52
C GLY A 181 -14.95 -6.28 7.82
N VAL A 182 -13.95 -6.95 7.22
CA VAL A 182 -12.56 -6.48 7.28
C VAL A 182 -12.35 -5.38 6.25
N ARG A 183 -11.64 -4.33 6.67
CA ARG A 183 -11.31 -3.19 5.81
C ARG A 183 -9.87 -2.74 6.04
N PRO A 184 -9.15 -2.36 4.98
CA PRO A 184 -7.80 -1.81 5.08
C PRO A 184 -7.83 -0.32 5.41
N SER A 185 -6.72 0.20 5.95
CA SER A 185 -6.49 1.64 6.10
C SER A 185 -6.21 2.31 4.75
N VAL A 186 -5.56 1.59 3.85
CA VAL A 186 -5.27 1.98 2.47
C VAL A 186 -5.42 0.78 1.55
N ASP A 187 -5.76 1.01 0.30
CA ASP A 187 -5.89 0.00 -0.75
C ASP A 187 -4.68 -0.06 -1.70
N SER A 188 -3.79 0.91 -1.58
CA SER A 188 -2.59 1.05 -2.40
C SER A 188 -1.42 1.60 -1.59
N LEU A 189 -0.21 1.30 -2.06
CA LEU A 189 1.06 1.80 -1.53
C LEU A 189 1.72 2.71 -2.57
N ARG A 190 2.57 3.61 -2.11
CA ARG A 190 3.51 4.32 -2.97
C ARG A 190 4.91 3.76 -2.74
N VAL A 191 5.60 3.45 -3.82
CA VAL A 191 6.98 2.96 -3.77
C VAL A 191 7.87 3.94 -4.49
N PHE A 192 8.85 4.50 -3.79
CA PHE A 192 9.90 5.30 -4.40
C PHE A 192 11.00 4.39 -4.91
N LEU A 193 11.31 4.49 -6.20
CA LEU A 193 12.41 3.77 -6.83
C LEU A 193 13.56 4.75 -7.08
N PRO A 194 14.70 4.57 -6.42
CA PRO A 194 15.93 5.25 -6.79
C PRO A 194 16.51 4.61 -8.05
N VAL A 195 16.48 5.32 -9.16
CA VAL A 195 16.94 4.83 -10.47
C VAL A 195 18.19 5.56 -10.89
N GLY A 196 19.25 4.81 -11.20
CA GLY A 196 20.52 5.34 -11.68
C GLY A 196 20.89 4.82 -13.06
N LYS A 197 21.90 5.45 -13.67
CA LYS A 197 22.57 4.94 -14.86
C LYS A 197 23.58 3.89 -14.47
N PHE A 198 23.65 2.82 -15.24
CA PHE A 198 24.60 1.72 -15.05
C PHE A 198 25.53 1.62 -16.22
N VAL A 199 26.77 1.26 -15.95
CA VAL A 199 27.81 0.98 -16.94
C VAL A 199 28.50 -0.35 -16.61
N GLU A 200 29.13 -0.92 -17.61
CA GLU A 200 29.91 -2.14 -17.42
C GLU A 200 31.31 -1.80 -16.91
N LYS A 201 31.72 -2.45 -15.82
CA LYS A 201 33.08 -2.42 -15.33
C LYS A 201 33.62 -3.85 -15.20
N THR A 202 34.78 -4.09 -15.76
CA THR A 202 35.48 -5.38 -15.65
C THR A 202 36.59 -5.25 -14.63
N VAL A 203 36.58 -6.13 -13.64
CA VAL A 203 37.65 -6.25 -12.64
C VAL A 203 38.30 -7.64 -12.76
N THR A 204 39.62 -7.69 -12.60
CA THR A 204 40.37 -8.96 -12.59
C THR A 204 40.61 -9.36 -11.14
N VAL A 205 40.07 -10.51 -10.76
CA VAL A 205 40.10 -11.01 -9.38
C VAL A 205 40.89 -12.32 -9.30
N ASN A 206 41.63 -12.53 -8.19
CA ASN A 206 42.25 -13.79 -7.92
C ASN A 206 41.25 -14.82 -7.45
N VAL A 207 41.31 -16.02 -7.97
CA VAL A 207 40.43 -17.13 -7.61
C VAL A 207 40.95 -17.79 -6.34
N LYS A 208 40.06 -17.96 -5.35
CA LYS A 208 40.34 -18.70 -4.12
C LYS A 208 39.93 -20.17 -4.28
N PRO A 209 40.91 -21.11 -4.44
CA PRO A 209 40.55 -22.50 -4.50
C PRO A 209 40.14 -23.00 -3.11
N ARG A 210 39.03 -23.72 -3.01
CA ARG A 210 38.58 -24.43 -1.81
C ARG A 210 38.51 -25.93 -2.10
N CYS A 211 39.11 -26.73 -1.24
CA CYS A 211 39.02 -28.17 -1.29
C CYS A 211 38.32 -28.66 -0.03
N GLU A 212 37.26 -29.45 -0.19
CA GLU A 212 36.54 -30.03 0.95
C GLU A 212 37.33 -31.15 1.64
N ASN A 213 38.39 -31.66 1.00
CA ASN A 213 39.26 -32.68 1.56
C ASN A 213 40.46 -32.03 2.27
N THR A 214 40.54 -32.16 3.56
CA THR A 214 41.51 -31.50 4.46
C THR A 214 43.00 -31.89 4.21
N GLY A 215 43.26 -32.91 3.39
CA GLY A 215 44.62 -33.38 3.11
C GLY A 215 45.14 -33.00 1.72
N SER A 216 44.45 -32.19 0.94
CA SER A 216 44.83 -31.87 -0.44
C SER A 216 44.84 -30.36 -0.69
N GLN A 217 45.76 -29.91 -1.54
CA GLN A 217 45.82 -28.52 -2.00
C GLN A 217 45.30 -28.45 -3.45
N LEU A 218 44.35 -27.53 -3.70
CA LEU A 218 43.81 -27.31 -5.04
C LEU A 218 44.56 -26.13 -5.69
N ARG A 219 45.05 -26.36 -6.93
CA ARG A 219 45.53 -25.27 -7.78
C ARG A 219 44.63 -25.17 -9.01
N VAL A 220 44.31 -23.97 -9.45
CA VAL A 220 43.49 -23.65 -10.57
C VAL A 220 44.24 -22.89 -11.66
N ILE A 221 43.90 -23.10 -12.91
CA ILE A 221 44.57 -22.49 -14.07
C ILE A 221 43.49 -21.96 -15.03
N PRO A 222 43.43 -20.63 -15.29
CA PRO A 222 44.27 -19.57 -14.74
C PRO A 222 43.91 -19.23 -13.29
N GLU A 223 44.83 -18.60 -12.55
CA GLU A 223 44.61 -18.15 -11.17
C GLU A 223 43.80 -16.87 -11.04
N ARG A 224 43.50 -16.21 -12.16
CA ARG A 224 42.73 -14.97 -12.23
C ARG A 224 41.61 -15.09 -13.24
N VAL A 225 40.47 -14.46 -12.91
CA VAL A 225 39.32 -14.32 -13.77
C VAL A 225 38.89 -12.89 -13.91
N SER A 226 38.38 -12.55 -15.07
CA SER A 226 37.77 -11.24 -15.33
C SER A 226 36.28 -11.32 -15.05
N VAL A 227 35.79 -10.47 -14.13
CA VAL A 227 34.38 -10.36 -13.76
C VAL A 227 33.87 -9.03 -14.26
N THR A 228 32.91 -9.07 -15.17
CA THR A 228 32.20 -7.88 -15.65
C THR A 228 30.92 -7.69 -14.85
N LEU A 229 30.85 -6.54 -14.18
CA LEU A 229 29.68 -6.15 -13.37
C LEU A 229 28.97 -4.97 -14.03
N TRP A 230 27.68 -4.95 -13.87
CA TRP A 230 26.84 -3.79 -14.10
C TRP A 230 26.84 -2.94 -12.85
N THR A 231 27.43 -1.76 -12.95
CA THR A 231 27.80 -0.90 -11.82
C THR A 231 27.12 0.46 -11.99
N PRO A 232 26.50 1.04 -10.95
CA PRO A 232 26.05 2.42 -10.99
C PRO A 232 27.23 3.34 -11.38
N VAL A 233 26.96 4.35 -12.21
CA VAL A 233 28.00 5.29 -12.68
C VAL A 233 28.71 5.96 -11.49
N GLU A 234 27.96 6.25 -10.43
CA GLU A 234 28.46 6.88 -9.21
C GLU A 234 29.51 6.01 -8.47
N ASP A 235 29.38 4.68 -8.57
CA ASP A 235 30.27 3.72 -7.90
C ASP A 235 31.38 3.19 -8.83
N TYR A 236 31.42 3.66 -10.07
CA TYR A 236 32.35 3.14 -11.07
C TYR A 236 33.80 3.23 -10.59
N ASP A 237 34.24 4.37 -10.08
CA ASP A 237 35.62 4.58 -9.64
C ASP A 237 35.93 3.85 -8.32
N HIS A 238 34.92 3.58 -7.50
CA HIS A 238 35.06 2.95 -6.20
C HIS A 238 35.10 1.42 -6.24
N LEU A 239 34.65 0.80 -7.33
CA LEU A 239 34.69 -0.65 -7.49
C LEU A 239 36.12 -1.15 -7.71
N ASN A 240 36.63 -1.96 -6.78
CA ASN A 240 37.95 -2.58 -6.81
C ASN A 240 37.87 -4.11 -6.74
N ALA A 241 38.96 -4.79 -7.16
CA ALA A 241 39.02 -6.25 -7.17
C ALA A 241 38.80 -6.88 -5.78
N ASP A 242 39.18 -6.18 -4.70
CA ASP A 242 39.06 -6.68 -3.31
C ASP A 242 37.60 -6.78 -2.84
N GLN A 243 36.67 -6.10 -3.51
CA GLN A 243 35.23 -6.14 -3.21
C GLN A 243 34.53 -7.34 -3.89
N VAL A 244 35.23 -8.04 -4.80
CA VAL A 244 34.69 -9.18 -5.53
C VAL A 244 35.49 -10.43 -5.15
N GLU A 245 34.79 -11.47 -4.70
CA GLU A 245 35.43 -12.73 -4.33
C GLU A 245 34.99 -13.85 -5.26
N ALA A 246 35.98 -14.40 -5.97
CA ALA A 246 35.81 -15.56 -6.84
C ALA A 246 36.33 -16.82 -6.14
N VAL A 247 35.52 -17.86 -6.10
CA VAL A 247 35.85 -19.15 -5.45
C VAL A 247 35.62 -20.29 -6.43
N VAL A 248 36.48 -21.28 -6.37
CA VAL A 248 36.27 -22.58 -7.01
C VAL A 248 36.31 -23.65 -5.93
N VAL A 249 35.30 -24.50 -5.92
CA VAL A 249 35.17 -25.58 -4.94
C VAL A 249 35.40 -26.92 -5.61
N TYR A 250 36.32 -27.71 -5.05
CA TYR A 250 36.55 -29.09 -5.45
C TYR A 250 35.98 -30.04 -4.39
N THR A 251 35.14 -30.97 -4.84
CA THR A 251 34.68 -32.13 -4.06
C THR A 251 35.22 -33.42 -4.67
N PRO A 252 35.56 -34.43 -3.86
CA PRO A 252 36.15 -35.69 -4.39
C PRO A 252 35.29 -36.42 -5.39
N ASP A 253 34.00 -36.18 -5.43
CA ASP A 253 33.04 -36.84 -6.34
C ASP A 253 32.96 -36.18 -7.72
N VAL A 254 33.65 -35.06 -7.93
CA VAL A 254 33.63 -34.32 -9.21
C VAL A 254 34.47 -35.10 -10.24
N LYS A 255 33.85 -35.50 -11.35
CA LYS A 255 34.46 -36.18 -12.50
C LYS A 255 34.81 -35.23 -13.66
N GLU A 256 34.42 -33.97 -13.53
CA GLU A 256 34.60 -32.96 -14.56
C GLU A 256 36.06 -32.49 -14.61
N LYS A 257 36.55 -32.21 -15.82
CA LYS A 257 37.92 -31.71 -16.02
C LYS A 257 38.11 -30.25 -15.66
N GLU A 258 37.02 -29.53 -15.54
CA GLU A 258 37.00 -28.12 -15.25
C GLU A 258 35.98 -27.82 -14.13
N LEU A 259 36.28 -26.87 -13.28
CA LEU A 259 35.42 -26.46 -12.18
C LEU A 259 34.80 -25.07 -12.48
N PRO A 260 33.53 -24.86 -12.17
CA PRO A 260 32.89 -23.57 -12.35
C PRO A 260 33.40 -22.52 -11.35
N VAL A 261 33.51 -21.29 -11.82
CA VAL A 261 33.85 -20.14 -10.97
C VAL A 261 32.58 -19.60 -10.32
N LEU A 262 32.58 -19.54 -9.01
CA LEU A 262 31.49 -19.00 -8.21
C LEU A 262 31.89 -17.65 -7.63
N ILE A 263 31.06 -16.63 -7.83
CA ILE A 263 31.26 -15.33 -7.14
C ILE A 263 30.47 -15.37 -5.85
N THR A 264 31.19 -15.37 -4.73
CA THR A 264 30.59 -15.47 -3.38
C THR A 264 30.34 -14.12 -2.73
N ARG A 265 31.05 -13.07 -3.15
CA ARG A 265 30.90 -11.72 -2.63
C ARG A 265 31.07 -10.69 -3.74
N PHE A 266 30.17 -9.72 -3.78
CA PHE A 266 30.24 -8.51 -4.59
C PHE A 266 29.27 -7.45 -4.02
N PRO A 267 29.38 -6.16 -4.37
CA PRO A 267 28.49 -5.12 -3.86
C PRO A 267 27.03 -5.36 -4.25
N SER A 268 26.11 -5.22 -3.29
CA SER A 268 24.69 -5.59 -3.43
C SER A 268 23.90 -4.73 -4.43
N ASN A 269 24.41 -3.54 -4.73
CA ASN A 269 23.82 -2.62 -5.73
C ASN A 269 24.33 -2.86 -7.15
N MET A 270 25.14 -3.90 -7.37
CA MET A 270 25.70 -4.28 -8.67
C MET A 270 25.14 -5.63 -9.12
N ARG A 271 25.32 -5.95 -10.40
CA ARG A 271 24.92 -7.24 -10.98
C ARG A 271 26.03 -7.84 -11.82
N ILE A 272 26.26 -9.13 -11.67
CA ILE A 272 27.24 -9.84 -12.48
C ILE A 272 26.63 -10.02 -13.89
N LYS A 273 27.36 -9.56 -14.91
CA LYS A 273 26.99 -9.72 -16.31
C LYS A 273 27.71 -10.90 -16.94
N HIS A 274 29.03 -11.00 -16.73
CA HIS A 274 29.85 -12.01 -17.36
C HIS A 274 31.08 -12.35 -16.51
N ILE A 275 31.50 -13.60 -16.56
CA ILE A 275 32.74 -14.11 -15.93
C ILE A 275 33.54 -14.78 -17.00
N SER A 276 34.82 -14.41 -17.14
CA SER A 276 35.71 -14.99 -18.17
C SER A 276 37.09 -15.32 -17.59
N PRO A 277 37.51 -16.59 -17.68
CA PRO A 277 36.73 -17.77 -18.04
C PRO A 277 35.71 -18.15 -16.95
N SER A 278 34.61 -18.81 -17.33
CA SER A 278 33.55 -19.25 -16.41
C SER A 278 33.89 -20.59 -15.74
N THR A 279 34.79 -21.36 -16.33
CA THR A 279 35.31 -22.64 -15.81
C THR A 279 36.84 -22.60 -15.79
N LEU A 280 37.45 -23.31 -14.86
CA LEU A 280 38.90 -23.37 -14.69
C LEU A 280 39.37 -24.82 -14.64
N GLN A 281 40.50 -25.06 -15.27
CA GLN A 281 41.23 -26.31 -15.09
C GLN A 281 41.85 -26.37 -13.70
N TYR A 282 41.99 -27.56 -13.13
CA TYR A 282 42.48 -27.72 -11.78
C TYR A 282 43.46 -28.90 -11.66
N VAL A 283 44.33 -28.79 -10.64
CA VAL A 283 45.25 -29.84 -10.22
C VAL A 283 45.11 -30.03 -8.72
N VAL A 284 44.89 -31.27 -8.29
CA VAL A 284 44.87 -31.63 -6.87
C VAL A 284 46.21 -32.17 -6.46
N ILE A 285 46.89 -31.51 -5.51
CA ILE A 285 48.16 -31.87 -4.94
C ILE A 285 47.92 -32.49 -3.57
N LYS A 286 48.20 -33.77 -3.40
CA LYS A 286 48.12 -34.41 -2.09
C LYS A 286 49.27 -33.89 -1.23
N LYS A 287 48.95 -33.42 -0.03
CA LYS A 287 49.97 -33.07 0.99
C LYS A 287 50.60 -34.40 1.47
N GLN A 288 51.91 -34.53 1.31
CA GLN A 288 52.64 -35.62 1.94
C GLN A 288 52.69 -35.44 3.46
#